data_33ab1e2a6bffaffb10aa1b1f20dbe430
#
_entry.id   33ab1e2a6bffaffb10aa1b1f20dbe430
#
_cell.length_a   1.000
_cell.length_b   1.000
_cell.length_c   1.000
_cell.angle_alpha   90.00
_cell.angle_beta   90.00
_cell.angle_gamma   90.00
#
_symmetry.space_group_name_H-M   'P 1'
#
loop_
_entity.id
_entity.type
_entity.pdbx_description
1 polymer ?
#
loop_
_entity_poly.entity_id
_entity_poly.type
_entity_poly.pdbx_seq_one_letter_code
_entity_poly.pdbx_strand_id
1 'polypeptide(L)'
;MNKVILMGRLTRDAQTRYTEGAEPMAISRFTLAVDRRTRNNQEGQAADFILCVAFGKTGQFIEKYGQQGTKFCLEGRIQTGSYTNREGHKVYTTEVVVDQVEFAESKAAAGNNQQRPQPVP
;
A
#
# COMPACT_ATOMS: atom_id res chain seq x y z
N MET A 1 -15.93 -15.32 -0.27
CA MET A 1 -14.52 -15.14 -0.18
C MET A 1 -14.15 -13.72 -0.53
N ASN A 2 -13.26 -13.11 0.23
CA ASN A 2 -12.90 -11.73 0.02
C ASN A 2 -11.38 -11.68 0.07
N LYS A 3 -10.75 -11.69 -1.08
CA LYS A 3 -9.31 -11.76 -1.14
C LYS A 3 -8.81 -10.92 -2.30
N VAL A 4 -7.77 -10.15 -2.04
CA VAL A 4 -7.20 -9.26 -3.02
C VAL A 4 -5.71 -9.50 -3.05
N ILE A 5 -5.13 -9.56 -4.23
CA ILE A 5 -3.69 -9.67 -4.38
C ILE A 5 -3.27 -8.54 -5.31
N LEU A 6 -2.36 -7.71 -4.82
CA LEU A 6 -1.94 -6.53 -5.55
C LEU A 6 -0.43 -6.42 -5.60
N MET A 7 0.07 -5.82 -6.65
CA MET A 7 1.47 -5.53 -6.74
C MET A 7 1.59 -4.12 -7.27
N GLY A 8 2.32 -3.28 -6.60
CA GLY A 8 2.47 -1.90 -7.00
C GLY A 8 3.47 -1.17 -6.15
N ARG A 9 3.54 0.13 -6.34
CA ARG A 9 4.52 0.95 -5.62
C ARG A 9 3.80 1.96 -4.76
N LEU A 10 4.42 2.28 -3.62
CA LEU A 10 3.84 3.29 -2.74
C LEU A 10 3.97 4.65 -3.39
N THR A 11 2.93 5.46 -3.30
CA THR A 11 2.94 6.77 -3.87
C THR A 11 3.67 7.77 -2.99
N ARG A 12 3.79 7.46 -1.70
CA ARG A 12 4.54 8.28 -0.76
C ARG A 12 4.83 7.39 0.43
N ASP A 13 5.61 7.88 1.35
CA ASP A 13 5.96 7.10 2.53
C ASP A 13 4.70 6.73 3.30
N ALA A 14 4.69 5.53 3.85
CA ALA A 14 3.56 5.10 4.65
C ALA A 14 3.48 5.93 5.91
N GLN A 15 2.26 6.12 6.41
CA GLN A 15 2.07 6.87 7.62
C GLN A 15 1.62 5.91 8.70
N THR A 16 2.35 5.87 9.79
CA THR A 16 2.08 4.91 10.85
C THR A 16 1.76 5.62 12.14
N ARG A 17 0.77 5.10 12.84
CA ARG A 17 0.52 5.56 14.17
C ARG A 17 0.29 4.36 15.03
N TYR A 18 0.32 4.54 16.33
CA TYR A 18 0.13 3.44 17.25
C TYR A 18 -1.08 3.69 18.12
N THR A 19 -1.79 2.63 18.45
CA THR A 19 -2.95 2.77 19.33
C THR A 19 -2.44 3.07 20.73
N GLU A 20 -3.32 3.60 21.57
CA GLU A 20 -2.93 3.87 22.92
C GLU A 20 -3.18 2.66 23.77
N GLY A 21 -2.55 2.56 24.90
CA GLY A 21 -2.77 1.44 25.77
C GLY A 21 -1.48 0.76 26.12
N ALA A 22 -1.59 -0.29 26.91
CA ALA A 22 -0.43 -1.00 27.38
C ALA A 22 0.30 -1.71 26.26
N GLU A 23 -0.42 -2.12 25.25
CA GLU A 23 0.23 -2.80 24.15
C GLU A 23 -0.13 -2.10 22.87
N PRO A 24 0.58 -1.06 22.50
CA PRO A 24 0.23 -0.30 21.32
C PRO A 24 0.36 -1.15 20.06
N MET A 25 -0.56 -0.98 19.14
CA MET A 25 -0.55 -1.69 17.90
C MET A 25 -0.30 -0.73 16.77
N ALA A 26 0.58 -1.08 15.85
CA ALA A 26 0.88 -0.23 14.71
C ALA A 26 -0.26 -0.23 13.73
N ILE A 27 -0.58 0.91 13.17
CA ILE A 27 -1.55 1.04 12.11
C ILE A 27 -0.88 1.87 11.03
N SER A 28 -0.54 1.22 9.93
CA SER A 28 0.17 1.89 8.84
C SER A 28 -0.75 2.03 7.66
N ARG A 29 -0.85 3.23 7.10
CA ARG A 29 -1.69 3.47 5.95
C ARG A 29 -0.84 3.96 4.80
N PHE A 30 -1.14 3.50 3.63
CA PHE A 30 -0.39 3.88 2.45
C PHE A 30 -1.27 3.73 1.22
N THR A 31 -0.85 4.35 0.13
CA THR A 31 -1.56 4.24 -1.14
C THR A 31 -0.65 3.52 -2.11
N LEU A 32 -1.17 2.48 -2.73
CA LEU A 32 -0.41 1.68 -3.67
C LEU A 32 -0.85 2.02 -5.07
N ALA A 33 0.09 2.32 -5.95
CA ALA A 33 -0.20 2.59 -7.34
C ALA A 33 -0.03 1.28 -8.11
N VAL A 34 -1.12 0.77 -8.62
CA VAL A 34 -1.14 -0.51 -9.31
C VAL A 34 -1.37 -0.22 -10.79
N ASP A 35 -0.44 -0.63 -11.63
CA ASP A 35 -0.55 -0.34 -13.04
C ASP A 35 -1.75 -1.06 -13.64
N ARG A 36 -2.47 -0.37 -14.53
CA ARG A 36 -3.57 -0.97 -15.21
C ARG A 36 -3.06 -1.61 -16.45
N ARG A 37 -3.60 -2.75 -16.78
CA ARG A 37 -3.24 -3.38 -18.02
C ARG A 37 -4.08 -2.79 -19.07
N THR A 38 -3.51 -2.10 -20.04
CA THR A 38 -4.33 -1.56 -21.09
C THR A 38 -3.86 -2.16 -22.34
N ARG A 39 -4.80 -2.39 -23.21
CA ARG A 39 -4.53 -2.96 -24.39
C ARG A 39 -3.91 -2.02 -25.30
N ASN A 40 -4.33 -0.88 -25.41
CA ASN A 40 -3.80 0.05 -26.30
C ASN A 40 -2.64 0.78 -25.82
N ASN A 41 -2.25 0.65 -24.69
CA ASN A 41 -1.13 1.35 -24.32
C ASN A 41 -1.14 2.75 -24.59
N GLN A 42 -2.17 3.39 -24.46
CA GLN A 42 -2.29 4.71 -24.62
C GLN A 42 -1.40 5.40 -23.84
N GLU A 43 -1.22 6.45 -23.98
CA GLU A 43 -0.41 7.16 -23.29
C GLU A 43 -0.59 7.16 -22.01
N GLY A 44 -0.37 7.15 -21.33
CA GLY A 44 -0.54 7.35 -20.11
C GLY A 44 -0.26 6.40 -19.35
N GLN A 45 0.03 6.51 -18.42
CA GLN A 45 0.02 5.58 -17.63
C GLN A 45 -1.12 5.48 -16.91
N ALA A 46 -1.86 4.64 -16.89
CA ALA A 46 -3.03 4.48 -16.13
C ALA A 46 -2.67 3.64 -14.97
N ALA A 47 -3.02 4.05 -13.83
CA ALA A 47 -2.77 3.32 -12.60
C ALA A 47 -3.97 3.49 -11.70
N ASP A 48 -4.23 2.48 -10.89
CA ASP A 48 -5.27 2.57 -9.88
C ASP A 48 -4.58 2.86 -8.56
N PHE A 49 -5.10 3.80 -7.80
CA PHE A 49 -4.50 4.16 -6.53
C PHE A 49 -5.36 3.55 -5.44
N ILE A 50 -4.81 2.59 -4.74
CA ILE A 50 -5.56 1.77 -3.80
C ILE A 50 -5.12 2.11 -2.38
N LEU A 51 -6.08 2.46 -1.55
CA LEU A 51 -5.79 2.76 -0.16
C LEU A 51 -5.62 1.48 0.61
N CYS A 52 -4.56 1.36 1.36
CA CYS A 52 -4.25 0.15 2.09
C CYS A 52 -3.97 0.47 3.54
N VAL A 53 -4.27 -0.47 4.41
CA VAL A 53 -3.98 -0.31 5.83
C VAL A 53 -3.45 -1.63 6.37
N ALA A 54 -2.43 -1.57 7.19
CA ALA A 54 -1.83 -2.77 7.77
C ALA A 54 -1.75 -2.58 9.27
N PHE A 55 -2.05 -3.64 10.01
CA PHE A 55 -2.07 -3.57 11.47
C PHE A 55 -1.01 -4.47 12.07
N GLY A 56 -0.60 -4.17 13.28
CA GLY A 56 0.27 -5.04 14.04
C GLY A 56 1.63 -5.24 13.40
N LYS A 57 2.09 -6.46 13.34
CA LYS A 57 3.40 -6.71 12.78
C LYS A 57 3.49 -6.35 11.32
N THR A 58 2.43 -6.57 10.57
CA THR A 58 2.42 -6.17 9.17
C THR A 58 2.53 -4.66 9.08
N GLY A 59 1.87 -3.95 9.98
CA GLY A 59 1.98 -2.51 10.02
C GLY A 59 3.38 -2.05 10.35
N GLN A 60 4.08 -2.77 11.23
CA GLN A 60 5.44 -2.42 11.56
C GLN A 60 6.37 -2.65 10.36
N PHE A 61 6.12 -3.69 9.60
CA PHE A 61 6.92 -3.95 8.42
C PHE A 61 6.74 -2.80 7.42
N ILE A 62 5.50 -2.35 7.25
CA ILE A 62 5.22 -1.26 6.35
C ILE A 62 5.85 0.03 6.87
N GLU A 63 5.83 0.24 8.16
CA GLU A 63 6.45 1.42 8.73
C GLU A 63 7.92 1.44 8.40
N LYS A 64 8.57 0.32 8.53
CA LYS A 64 9.99 0.28 8.35
C LYS A 64 10.41 0.34 6.89
N TYR A 65 9.68 -0.31 6.03
CA TYR A 65 10.09 -0.43 4.64
C TYR A 65 9.21 0.29 3.63
N GLY A 66 8.10 0.82 4.05
CA GLY A 66 7.14 1.41 3.12
C GLY A 66 7.46 2.84 2.78
N GLN A 67 8.41 3.03 1.90
CA GLN A 67 8.77 4.36 1.48
C GLN A 67 8.30 4.62 0.07
N GLN A 68 8.27 5.87 -0.31
CA GLN A 68 7.80 6.24 -1.62
C GLN A 68 8.58 5.47 -2.67
N GLY A 69 7.89 4.84 -3.59
CA GLY A 69 8.51 4.11 -4.67
C GLY A 69 8.80 2.64 -4.39
N THR A 70 8.69 2.21 -3.15
CA THR A 70 8.94 0.82 -2.83
C THR A 70 7.88 -0.05 -3.47
N LYS A 71 8.29 -1.14 -4.08
CA LYS A 71 7.35 -2.01 -4.74
C LYS A 71 7.05 -3.20 -3.87
N PHE A 72 5.80 -3.40 -3.60
CA PHE A 72 5.35 -4.51 -2.76
C PHE A 72 4.37 -5.39 -3.50
N CYS A 73 4.35 -6.65 -3.10
CA CYS A 73 3.31 -7.57 -3.52
C CYS A 73 2.57 -7.91 -2.23
N LEU A 74 1.29 -7.69 -2.21
CA LEU A 74 0.56 -7.91 -0.97
C LEU A 74 -0.74 -8.64 -1.20
N GLU A 75 -1.26 -9.20 -0.13
CA GLU A 75 -2.51 -9.89 -0.19
C GLU A 75 -3.33 -9.43 0.99
N GLY A 76 -4.59 -9.27 0.82
CA GLY A 76 -5.47 -8.82 1.88
C GLY A 76 -6.92 -8.97 1.50
N ARG A 77 -7.75 -8.13 2.07
CA ARG A 77 -9.18 -8.18 1.80
C ARG A 77 -9.71 -6.76 1.68
N ILE A 78 -10.81 -6.61 0.99
CA ILE A 78 -11.44 -5.31 0.85
C ILE A 78 -12.33 -5.07 2.07
N GLN A 79 -12.24 -3.89 2.62
CA GLN A 79 -13.07 -3.54 3.74
C GLN A 79 -13.70 -2.19 3.44
N THR A 80 -14.98 -2.06 3.65
CA THR A 80 -15.66 -0.80 3.40
C THR A 80 -16.09 -0.21 4.74
N GLY A 81 -16.29 1.07 4.74
CA GLY A 81 -16.72 1.76 5.94
C GLY A 81 -17.37 3.05 5.57
N SER A 82 -17.70 3.85 6.55
CA SER A 82 -18.28 5.15 6.28
C SER A 82 -18.09 6.05 7.48
N TYR A 83 -18.16 7.35 7.23
CA TYR A 83 -18.14 8.30 8.31
C TYR A 83 -18.95 9.51 7.86
N THR A 84 -19.31 10.38 8.78
CA THR A 84 -20.08 11.57 8.46
C THR A 84 -19.11 12.74 8.50
N ASN A 85 -19.13 13.52 7.40
CA ASN A 85 -18.17 14.62 7.33
C ASN A 85 -18.74 15.84 8.04
N ARG A 86 -18.00 16.95 8.00
CA ARG A 86 -18.42 18.12 8.69
C ARG A 86 -19.70 18.67 8.20
N GLU A 87 -20.05 18.41 6.98
CA GLU A 87 -21.29 18.94 6.46
C GLU A 87 -22.44 18.01 6.69
N GLY A 88 -22.24 16.97 7.43
CA GLY A 88 -23.33 16.06 7.73
C GLY A 88 -23.60 15.02 6.68
N HIS A 89 -22.75 14.90 5.68
CA HIS A 89 -22.97 13.91 4.64
C HIS A 89 -22.19 12.67 4.94
N LYS A 90 -22.77 11.52 4.57
CA LYS A 90 -22.11 10.28 4.80
C LYS A 90 -21.11 10.02 3.69
N VAL A 91 -19.90 9.69 4.07
CA VAL A 91 -18.84 9.43 3.13
C VAL A 91 -18.45 7.98 3.24
N TYR A 92 -18.46 7.25 2.13
CA TYR A 92 -18.14 5.82 2.15
C TYR A 92 -16.69 5.63 1.79
N THR A 93 -16.06 4.65 2.41
CA THR A 93 -14.65 4.39 2.18
C THR A 93 -14.47 2.95 1.75
N THR A 94 -13.42 2.69 1.00
CA THR A 94 -13.05 1.35 0.59
C THR A 94 -11.55 1.26 0.71
N GLU A 95 -11.06 0.26 1.40
CA GLU A 95 -9.62 0.11 1.53
C GLU A 95 -9.28 -1.37 1.59
N VAL A 96 -8.03 -1.68 1.39
CA VAL A 96 -7.56 -3.05 1.46
C VAL A 96 -6.85 -3.23 2.79
N VAL A 97 -7.28 -4.20 3.58
CA VAL A 97 -6.64 -4.52 4.84
C VAL A 97 -5.60 -5.57 4.50
N VAL A 98 -4.33 -5.26 4.70
CA VAL A 98 -3.24 -6.10 4.26
C VAL A 98 -2.98 -7.21 5.23
N ASP A 99 -2.99 -8.46 4.74
CA ASP A 99 -2.70 -9.60 5.60
C ASP A 99 -1.24 -10.01 5.46
N GLN A 100 -0.69 -9.97 4.25
CA GLN A 100 0.68 -10.33 4.04
C GLN A 100 1.29 -9.42 3.00
N VAL A 101 2.56 -9.12 3.13
CA VAL A 101 3.23 -8.23 2.21
C VAL A 101 4.67 -8.69 2.06
N GLU A 102 5.21 -8.54 0.86
CA GLU A 102 6.60 -8.85 0.67
C GLU A 102 7.14 -7.94 -0.43
N PHE A 103 8.44 -7.82 -0.52
CA PHE A 103 9.04 -7.00 -1.54
C PHE A 103 8.81 -7.63 -2.90
N ALA A 104 8.47 -6.82 -3.86
CA ALA A 104 8.29 -7.30 -5.21
C ALA A 104 9.53 -7.07 -6.04
N GLU A 105 10.57 -6.51 -5.42
CA GLU A 105 11.85 -6.41 -6.08
C GLU A 105 12.88 -6.54 -4.97
N SER A 106 14.09 -6.82 -5.31
CA SER A 106 15.07 -7.14 -4.29
C SER A 106 15.30 -5.92 -3.43
N LYS A 107 15.68 -6.14 -2.20
CA LYS A 107 15.93 -5.05 -1.31
C LYS A 107 17.03 -4.18 -1.84
N ALA A 108 18.05 -4.76 -2.44
CA ALA A 108 19.13 -3.98 -2.99
C ALA A 108 18.64 -3.13 -4.13
N ALA A 109 17.81 -3.67 -4.98
CA ALA A 109 17.29 -2.90 -6.09
C ALA A 109 16.43 -1.78 -5.60
N ALA A 110 15.64 -2.05 -4.60
CA ALA A 110 14.77 -1.02 -4.05
C ALA A 110 15.60 0.08 -3.44
N GLY A 111 16.66 -0.28 -2.75
CA GLY A 111 17.46 0.71 -2.12
C GLY A 111 18.26 1.52 -3.10
N ASN A 112 18.57 0.98 -4.22
CA ASN A 112 19.33 1.68 -5.19
C ASN A 112 18.57 2.08 -6.36
N ASN A 113 17.30 2.24 -6.21
CA ASN A 113 16.50 2.60 -7.24
C ASN A 113 16.95 3.67 -8.00
N GLN A 114 17.66 4.54 -7.46
CA GLN A 114 18.03 5.60 -8.20
C GLN A 114 19.26 5.31 -8.88
N GLN A 115 19.96 4.48 -8.53
CA GLN A 115 21.10 4.29 -9.24
C GLN A 115 21.10 3.05 -9.82
N ARG A 116 20.61 2.37 -10.20
CA ARG A 116 20.57 1.26 -10.65
C ARG A 116 20.71 0.68 -11.32
N PRO A 117 20.98 0.27 -11.50
CA PRO A 117 20.96 -0.26 -12.18
C PRO A 117 20.79 -1.49 -12.39
N GLN A 118 20.79 -2.21 -12.60
CA GLN A 118 20.79 -3.11 -12.77
C GLN A 118 20.39 -3.93 -12.71
N PRO A 119 20.14 -4.34 -12.93
CA PRO A 119 19.59 -5.25 -12.94
C PRO A 119 19.81 -6.35 -12.69
N VAL A 120 19.61 -6.83 -12.73
CA VAL A 120 19.87 -7.78 -12.44
C VAL A 120 19.55 -8.69 -12.80
N PRO A 121 19.62 -9.28 -12.88
CA PRO A 121 19.22 -10.29 -13.26
C PRO A 121 18.65 -11.08 -13.01
#